data_0cee1d5fd749018bcc56dca99493ef4a
#
_entry.id   0cee1d5fd749018bcc56dca99493ef4a
#
_cell.length_a   1.000
_cell.length_b   1.000
_cell.length_c   1.000
_cell.angle_alpha   90.00
_cell.angle_beta   90.00
_cell.angle_gamma   90.00
#
_symmetry.space_group_name_H-M   'P 1'
#
loop_
_entity.id
_entity.type
_entity.pdbx_description
1 polymer ?
#
loop_
_entity_poly.entity_id
_entity_poly.type
_entity_poly.pdbx_seq_one_letter_code
_entity_poly.pdbx_strand_id
1 'polypeptide(L)'
;DFCDKNDLWLIEDNCDALGSQYTIDGETKLTGTVGDIGTSSFYPPHHMTMGEGGAVYTNNALLNKITKSLRDWGRDCVCPSGMDNLCGHRFDKQYGELPLGYDHKYVYSHFGYNLKATDMQAAVGCAQLEKFPSFVERRRYNFDRLRAALEEIQDKVILPEPCEGSRPSWFGFLITVKEGTDRN
;
A
#
# COMPACT_ATOMS: atom_id res chain seq x y z
N ASP A 1 -5.81 -11.75 15.52
CA ASP A 1 -5.87 -12.17 16.94
C ASP A 1 -5.60 -11.08 17.97
N PHE A 2 -4.43 -10.37 17.88
CA PHE A 2 -4.14 -9.29 18.86
C PHE A 2 -5.07 -8.09 18.67
N CYS A 3 -5.25 -7.63 17.44
CA CYS A 3 -6.15 -6.51 17.13
C CYS A 3 -7.60 -6.82 17.49
N ASP A 4 -8.09 -8.01 17.12
CA ASP A 4 -9.46 -8.44 17.44
C ASP A 4 -9.72 -8.49 18.94
N LYS A 5 -8.76 -9.04 19.72
CA LYS A 5 -8.87 -9.13 21.19
C LYS A 5 -8.86 -7.77 21.90
N ASN A 6 -8.29 -6.75 21.26
CA ASN A 6 -8.15 -5.41 21.84
C ASN A 6 -8.98 -4.34 21.14
N ASP A 7 -9.89 -4.74 20.23
CA ASP A 7 -10.74 -3.82 19.44
C ASP A 7 -9.93 -2.74 18.71
N LEU A 8 -8.86 -3.17 18.01
CA LEU A 8 -7.94 -2.30 17.28
C LEU A 8 -8.07 -2.51 15.78
N TRP A 9 -7.93 -1.42 15.03
CA TRP A 9 -7.75 -1.47 13.58
C TRP A 9 -6.38 -2.07 13.22
N LEU A 10 -6.36 -2.95 12.22
CA LEU A 10 -5.12 -3.46 11.64
C LEU A 10 -4.82 -2.73 10.32
N ILE A 11 -3.75 -1.94 10.31
CA ILE A 11 -3.24 -1.28 9.11
C ILE A 11 -1.95 -1.98 8.70
N GLU A 12 -1.92 -2.50 7.48
CA GLU A 12 -0.76 -3.18 6.92
C GLU A 12 0.05 -2.22 6.05
N ASP A 13 1.25 -1.87 6.49
CA ASP A 13 2.21 -1.21 5.61
C ASP A 13 2.87 -2.23 4.69
N ASN A 14 2.39 -2.30 3.46
CA ASN A 14 2.84 -3.23 2.44
C ASN A 14 3.77 -2.57 1.40
N CYS A 15 4.39 -1.43 1.76
CA CYS A 15 5.23 -0.65 0.84
C CYS A 15 6.40 -1.48 0.30
N ASP A 16 7.07 -2.25 1.17
CA ASP A 16 8.21 -3.11 0.83
C ASP A 16 7.84 -4.59 0.67
N ALA A 17 6.56 -4.92 0.54
CA ALA A 17 6.08 -6.30 0.55
C ALA A 17 5.09 -6.63 -0.58
N LEU A 18 4.93 -5.75 -1.56
CA LEU A 18 3.99 -5.97 -2.66
C LEU A 18 4.26 -7.32 -3.36
N GLY A 19 3.23 -8.16 -3.48
CA GLY A 19 3.33 -9.52 -4.03
C GLY A 19 3.81 -10.59 -3.05
N SER A 20 4.08 -10.22 -1.81
CA SER A 20 4.30 -11.18 -0.73
C SER A 20 2.99 -11.87 -0.34
N GLN A 21 3.12 -13.06 0.19
CA GLN A 21 2.00 -13.88 0.62
C GLN A 21 2.21 -14.37 2.05
N TYR A 22 1.13 -14.57 2.77
CA TYR A 22 1.13 -15.16 4.10
C TYR A 22 -0.03 -16.14 4.25
N THR A 23 0.22 -17.27 4.90
CA THR A 23 -0.79 -18.29 5.16
C THR A 23 -1.33 -18.15 6.58
N ILE A 24 -2.63 -17.86 6.70
CA ILE A 24 -3.36 -17.70 7.95
C ILE A 24 -4.52 -18.71 7.94
N ASP A 25 -4.63 -19.52 8.96
CA ASP A 25 -5.70 -20.51 9.12
C ASP A 25 -5.85 -21.44 7.89
N GLY A 26 -4.75 -21.77 7.24
CA GLY A 26 -4.71 -22.61 6.04
C GLY A 26 -5.05 -21.88 4.73
N GLU A 27 -5.39 -20.61 4.77
CA GLU A 27 -5.65 -19.77 3.58
C GLU A 27 -4.45 -18.88 3.26
N THR A 28 -3.97 -18.91 2.01
CA THR A 28 -2.89 -18.05 1.55
C THR A 28 -3.45 -16.73 1.00
N LYS A 29 -3.06 -15.62 1.61
CA LYS A 29 -3.46 -14.26 1.26
C LYS A 29 -2.26 -13.42 0.82
N LEU A 30 -2.51 -12.41 -0.01
CA LEU A 30 -1.53 -11.36 -0.26
C LEU A 30 -1.39 -10.49 0.99
N THR A 31 -0.15 -10.15 1.35
CA THR A 31 0.09 -9.13 2.38
C THR A 31 -0.53 -7.80 1.98
N GLY A 32 -1.00 -7.03 2.95
CA GLY A 32 -1.76 -5.81 2.73
C GLY A 32 -3.27 -6.05 2.55
N THR A 33 -3.73 -7.32 2.49
CA THR A 33 -5.16 -7.64 2.29
C THR A 33 -5.78 -8.42 3.47
N VAL A 34 -5.05 -8.55 4.56
CA VAL A 34 -5.48 -9.27 5.76
C VAL A 34 -6.18 -8.35 6.76
N GLY A 35 -5.66 -7.14 6.91
CA GLY A 35 -6.17 -6.13 7.83
C GLY A 35 -7.33 -5.30 7.28
N ASP A 36 -7.70 -4.26 8.02
CA ASP A 36 -8.76 -3.32 7.67
C ASP A 36 -8.37 -2.38 6.53
N ILE A 37 -7.10 -1.98 6.50
CA ILE A 37 -6.49 -1.10 5.50
C ILE A 37 -5.12 -1.66 5.13
N GLY A 38 -4.84 -1.71 3.83
CA GLY A 38 -3.48 -1.93 3.31
C GLY A 38 -2.96 -0.70 2.58
N THR A 39 -1.64 -0.53 2.59
CA THR A 39 -0.96 0.52 1.84
C THR A 39 0.11 -0.08 0.93
N SER A 40 0.36 0.55 -0.21
CA SER A 40 1.49 0.23 -1.08
C SER A 40 2.10 1.50 -1.61
N SER A 41 3.40 1.49 -1.80
CA SER A 41 4.11 2.58 -2.44
C SER A 41 4.58 2.19 -3.83
N PHE A 42 4.48 3.14 -4.75
CA PHE A 42 4.98 3.03 -6.13
C PHE A 42 6.09 4.04 -6.39
N TYR A 43 6.82 4.41 -5.35
CA TYR A 43 8.08 5.13 -5.39
C TYR A 43 9.12 4.33 -6.19
N PRO A 44 10.07 4.97 -6.92
CA PRO A 44 10.96 4.28 -7.86
C PRO A 44 11.67 3.01 -7.37
N PRO A 45 12.21 2.92 -6.15
CA PRO A 45 12.93 1.71 -5.71
C PRO A 45 12.02 0.57 -5.27
N HIS A 46 10.70 0.78 -5.16
CA HIS A 46 9.77 -0.26 -4.72
C HIS A 46 9.53 -1.34 -5.79
N HIS A 47 8.66 -2.28 -5.52
CA HIS A 47 8.44 -3.45 -6.37
C HIS A 47 7.94 -3.14 -7.78
N MET A 48 7.22 -2.04 -7.92
CA MET A 48 6.85 -1.40 -9.18
C MET A 48 6.79 0.12 -8.97
N THR A 49 6.89 0.89 -10.02
CA THR A 49 6.92 2.35 -9.90
C THR A 49 5.85 3.05 -10.74
N MET A 50 5.42 4.22 -10.26
CA MET A 50 4.65 5.21 -11.01
C MET A 50 5.43 6.53 -11.20
N GLY A 51 6.76 6.49 -10.94
CA GLY A 51 7.57 7.70 -10.73
C GLY A 51 7.42 8.16 -9.29
N GLU A 52 6.25 8.66 -8.94
CA GLU A 52 5.75 8.85 -7.58
C GLU A 52 4.30 8.38 -7.54
N GLY A 53 3.90 7.73 -6.45
CA GLY A 53 2.55 7.23 -6.27
C GLY A 53 2.45 6.17 -5.18
N GLY A 54 1.23 5.74 -4.94
CA GLY A 54 0.90 4.70 -3.96
C GLY A 54 -0.56 4.36 -4.02
N ALA A 55 -0.95 3.39 -3.22
CA ALA A 55 -2.34 2.99 -3.05
C ALA A 55 -2.67 2.77 -1.58
N VAL A 56 -3.88 3.15 -1.21
CA VAL A 56 -4.54 2.75 0.03
C VAL A 56 -5.76 1.94 -0.37
N TYR A 57 -5.92 0.75 0.16
CA TYR A 57 -6.99 -0.16 -0.20
C TYR A 57 -7.65 -0.78 1.02
N THR A 58 -8.95 -1.00 0.94
CA THR A 58 -9.79 -1.56 2.00
C THR A 58 -11.06 -2.16 1.42
N ASN A 59 -11.60 -3.17 2.07
CA ASN A 59 -12.91 -3.74 1.78
C ASN A 59 -14.05 -3.01 2.52
N ASN A 60 -13.72 -2.10 3.43
CA ASN A 60 -14.70 -1.32 4.18
C ASN A 60 -15.14 -0.08 3.37
N ALA A 61 -16.43 -0.02 3.00
CA ALA A 61 -16.97 1.07 2.18
C ALA A 61 -16.85 2.45 2.85
N LEU A 62 -16.98 2.52 4.19
CA LEU A 62 -16.84 3.77 4.94
C LEU A 62 -15.38 4.25 4.94
N LEU A 63 -14.43 3.36 5.21
CA LEU A 63 -13.00 3.68 5.16
C LEU A 63 -12.58 4.12 3.74
N ASN A 64 -13.10 3.45 2.69
CA ASN A 64 -12.86 3.86 1.30
C ASN A 64 -13.41 5.28 1.01
N LYS A 65 -14.57 5.64 1.53
CA LYS A 65 -15.13 7.00 1.40
C LYS A 65 -14.25 8.03 2.13
N ILE A 66 -13.82 7.73 3.34
CA ILE A 66 -12.97 8.60 4.16
C ILE A 66 -11.61 8.83 3.48
N THR A 67 -10.96 7.77 3.04
CA THR A 67 -9.64 7.87 2.37
C THR A 67 -9.71 8.65 1.06
N LYS A 68 -10.78 8.48 0.27
CA LYS A 68 -11.02 9.29 -0.93
C LYS A 68 -11.21 10.76 -0.62
N SER A 69 -11.96 11.09 0.44
CA SER A 69 -12.13 12.46 0.90
C SER A 69 -10.80 13.08 1.32
N LEU A 70 -10.05 12.40 2.18
CA LEU A 70 -8.75 12.88 2.67
C LEU A 70 -7.70 13.03 1.55
N ARG A 71 -7.71 12.15 0.55
CA ARG A 71 -6.87 12.25 -0.65
C ARG A 71 -7.17 13.51 -1.48
N ASP A 72 -8.42 13.98 -1.45
CA ASP A 72 -8.94 15.09 -2.25
C ASP A 72 -9.33 16.28 -1.35
N TRP A 73 -8.39 16.81 -0.59
CA TRP A 73 -8.46 17.96 0.32
C TRP A 73 -9.48 17.86 1.45
N GLY A 74 -10.04 16.71 1.73
CA GLY A 74 -11.12 16.54 2.72
C GLY A 74 -12.49 16.97 2.20
N ARG A 75 -12.71 16.93 0.88
CA ARG A 75 -14.01 17.24 0.28
C ARG A 75 -15.08 16.26 0.70
N ASP A 76 -16.28 16.78 0.88
CA ASP A 76 -17.49 15.98 1.09
C ASP A 76 -17.97 15.31 -0.21
N CYS A 77 -17.68 15.92 -1.37
CA CYS A 77 -17.99 15.38 -2.70
C CYS A 77 -17.08 14.19 -3.05
N VAL A 78 -17.69 13.07 -3.42
CA VAL A 78 -17.01 11.82 -3.84
C VAL A 78 -17.08 11.55 -5.34
N CYS A 79 -17.54 12.50 -6.15
CA CYS A 79 -17.57 12.37 -7.60
C CYS A 79 -16.15 12.22 -8.16
N PRO A 80 -15.88 11.23 -9.03
CA PRO A 80 -14.62 11.14 -9.74
C PRO A 80 -14.32 12.39 -10.59
N SER A 81 -13.06 12.61 -10.90
CA SER A 81 -12.65 13.72 -11.78
C SER A 81 -13.38 13.63 -13.12
N GLY A 82 -13.84 14.79 -13.64
CA GLY A 82 -14.60 14.88 -14.88
C GLY A 82 -16.06 14.47 -14.80
N MET A 83 -16.53 14.03 -13.62
CA MET A 83 -17.94 13.66 -13.39
C MET A 83 -18.53 14.57 -12.31
N ASP A 84 -19.73 15.05 -12.55
CA ASP A 84 -20.41 15.96 -11.61
C ASP A 84 -21.81 15.40 -11.24
N ASN A 85 -22.28 15.77 -10.06
CA ASN A 85 -23.64 15.53 -9.58
C ASN A 85 -24.09 14.05 -9.62
N LEU A 86 -23.18 13.08 -9.45
CA LEU A 86 -23.55 11.66 -9.41
C LEU A 86 -24.45 11.30 -8.23
N CYS A 87 -24.40 12.07 -7.15
CA CYS A 87 -25.29 11.89 -5.98
C CYS A 87 -26.71 12.46 -6.22
N GLY A 88 -26.93 13.28 -7.26
CA GLY A 88 -28.18 14.02 -7.49
C GLY A 88 -28.48 15.12 -6.49
N HIS A 89 -27.53 15.46 -5.59
CA HIS A 89 -27.72 16.37 -4.45
C HIS A 89 -26.70 17.49 -4.38
N ARG A 90 -26.28 18.01 -5.55
CA ARG A 90 -25.20 18.99 -5.62
C ARG A 90 -25.55 20.33 -4.95
N PHE A 91 -26.84 20.75 -5.04
CA PHE A 91 -27.29 22.07 -4.63
C PHE A 91 -28.47 22.06 -3.65
N ASP A 92 -28.94 20.94 -3.17
CA ASP A 92 -30.18 20.81 -2.40
C ASP A 92 -29.97 20.51 -0.91
N LYS A 93 -28.72 20.49 -0.44
CA LYS A 93 -28.39 20.25 0.97
C LYS A 93 -27.92 21.50 1.69
N GLN A 94 -28.20 21.55 3.00
CA GLN A 94 -27.65 22.53 3.92
C GLN A 94 -26.36 21.99 4.54
N TYR A 95 -25.31 22.82 4.54
CA TYR A 95 -24.00 22.48 5.12
C TYR A 95 -23.64 23.52 6.18
N GLY A 96 -23.89 23.18 7.45
CA GLY A 96 -23.65 24.11 8.57
C GLY A 96 -24.33 25.47 8.35
N GLU A 97 -23.55 26.54 8.46
CA GLU A 97 -24.00 27.92 8.27
C GLU A 97 -23.88 28.44 6.83
N LEU A 98 -23.44 27.59 5.88
CA LEU A 98 -23.33 28.00 4.48
C LEU A 98 -24.73 28.28 3.89
N PRO A 99 -24.84 29.16 2.88
CA PRO A 99 -26.11 29.44 2.22
C PRO A 99 -26.76 28.16 1.67
N LEU A 100 -28.09 28.07 1.76
CA LEU A 100 -28.83 26.98 1.12
C LEU A 100 -28.53 26.98 -0.40
N GLY A 101 -28.29 25.79 -0.96
CA GLY A 101 -27.90 25.64 -2.36
C GLY A 101 -26.41 25.88 -2.63
N TYR A 102 -25.60 25.97 -1.58
CA TYR A 102 -24.14 26.01 -1.75
C TYR A 102 -23.65 24.78 -2.49
N ASP A 103 -22.71 24.96 -3.41
CA ASP A 103 -22.22 23.86 -4.23
C ASP A 103 -21.49 22.81 -3.38
N HIS A 104 -22.09 21.64 -3.21
CA HIS A 104 -21.55 20.49 -2.49
C HIS A 104 -20.09 20.14 -2.88
N LYS A 105 -19.72 20.32 -4.14
CA LYS A 105 -18.37 20.06 -4.64
C LYS A 105 -17.28 20.84 -3.91
N TYR A 106 -17.62 21.99 -3.34
CA TYR A 106 -16.70 22.88 -2.63
C TYR A 106 -16.91 22.90 -1.11
N VAL A 107 -17.63 21.94 -0.58
CA VAL A 107 -17.72 21.73 0.87
C VAL A 107 -16.56 20.83 1.31
N TYR A 108 -15.82 21.27 2.32
CA TYR A 108 -14.68 20.56 2.91
C TYR A 108 -15.06 20.16 4.32
N SER A 109 -15.32 18.85 4.52
CA SER A 109 -15.72 18.32 5.82
C SER A 109 -14.53 18.02 6.74
N HIS A 110 -13.33 17.92 6.17
CA HIS A 110 -12.11 17.57 6.88
C HIS A 110 -10.92 18.36 6.33
N PHE A 111 -9.84 18.42 7.10
CA PHE A 111 -8.54 18.74 6.56
C PHE A 111 -7.98 17.52 5.85
N GLY A 112 -7.77 17.62 4.56
CA GLY A 112 -7.20 16.55 3.73
C GLY A 112 -5.97 17.02 2.97
N TYR A 113 -5.52 16.19 2.04
CA TYR A 113 -4.30 16.36 1.28
C TYR A 113 -4.59 16.41 -0.21
N ASN A 114 -3.67 16.96 -1.00
CA ASN A 114 -3.69 16.79 -2.45
C ASN A 114 -2.78 15.61 -2.83
N LEU A 115 -3.33 14.38 -2.80
CA LEU A 115 -2.60 13.14 -3.02
C LEU A 115 -3.09 12.37 -4.26
N LYS A 116 -3.78 13.04 -5.19
CA LYS A 116 -4.21 12.39 -6.44
C LYS A 116 -3.02 12.20 -7.37
N ALA A 117 -2.85 10.96 -7.86
CA ALA A 117 -1.94 10.67 -8.95
C ALA A 117 -2.46 11.29 -10.26
N THR A 118 -1.55 11.61 -11.17
CA THR A 118 -1.88 12.04 -12.53
C THR A 118 -2.09 10.83 -13.45
N ASP A 119 -2.78 11.03 -14.57
CA ASP A 119 -2.98 9.98 -15.59
C ASP A 119 -1.64 9.50 -16.17
N MET A 120 -0.64 10.38 -16.27
CA MET A 120 0.71 9.99 -16.71
C MET A 120 1.37 9.01 -15.73
N GLN A 121 1.27 9.28 -14.43
CA GLN A 121 1.76 8.38 -13.39
C GLN A 121 1.00 7.04 -13.42
N ALA A 122 -0.33 7.10 -13.56
CA ALA A 122 -1.16 5.91 -13.65
C ALA A 122 -0.80 5.06 -14.88
N ALA A 123 -0.53 5.67 -16.04
CA ALA A 123 -0.11 4.95 -17.24
C ALA A 123 1.23 4.22 -17.05
N VAL A 124 2.19 4.83 -16.36
CA VAL A 124 3.44 4.17 -15.97
C VAL A 124 3.14 2.98 -15.05
N GLY A 125 2.27 3.17 -14.04
CA GLY A 125 1.85 2.11 -13.13
C GLY A 125 1.20 0.92 -13.86
N CYS A 126 0.32 1.17 -14.81
CA CYS A 126 -0.31 0.12 -15.63
C CYS A 126 0.73 -0.71 -16.39
N ALA A 127 1.68 -0.04 -17.06
CA ALA A 127 2.75 -0.72 -17.80
C ALA A 127 3.69 -1.53 -16.88
N GLN A 128 3.90 -1.07 -15.64
CA GLN A 128 4.67 -1.79 -14.62
C GLN A 128 3.88 -3.00 -14.08
N LEU A 129 2.57 -2.84 -13.88
CA LEU A 129 1.71 -3.91 -13.36
C LEU A 129 1.69 -5.14 -14.28
N GLU A 130 1.72 -4.95 -15.60
CA GLU A 130 1.82 -6.04 -16.57
C GLU A 130 3.10 -6.87 -16.39
N LYS A 131 4.19 -6.25 -15.97
CA LYS A 131 5.51 -6.89 -15.74
C LYS A 131 5.65 -7.43 -14.33
N PHE A 132 4.83 -6.98 -13.40
CA PHE A 132 4.97 -7.21 -11.97
C PHE A 132 5.10 -8.69 -11.57
N PRO A 133 4.32 -9.65 -12.13
CA PRO A 133 4.51 -11.07 -11.80
C PRO A 133 5.94 -11.55 -12.05
N SER A 134 6.56 -11.14 -13.17
CA SER A 134 7.94 -11.52 -13.47
C SER A 134 8.96 -10.87 -12.52
N PHE A 135 8.64 -9.68 -11.99
CA PHE A 135 9.49 -9.02 -10.99
C PHE A 135 9.48 -9.79 -9.67
N VAL A 136 8.32 -10.26 -9.22
CA VAL A 136 8.19 -11.07 -8.00
C VAL A 136 9.01 -12.36 -8.12
N GLU A 137 8.89 -13.07 -9.23
CA GLU A 137 9.65 -14.30 -9.49
C GLU A 137 11.16 -14.03 -9.51
N ARG A 138 11.60 -12.96 -10.17
CA ARG A 138 13.02 -12.58 -10.24
C ARG A 138 13.57 -12.19 -8.87
N ARG A 139 12.81 -11.49 -8.04
CA ARG A 139 13.23 -11.14 -6.67
C ARG A 139 13.43 -12.39 -5.82
N ARG A 140 12.53 -13.35 -5.87
CA ARG A 140 12.65 -14.65 -5.18
C ARG A 140 13.88 -15.41 -5.66
N TYR A 141 14.02 -15.54 -6.97
CA TYR A 141 15.18 -16.20 -7.56
C TYR A 141 16.51 -15.53 -7.16
N ASN A 142 16.58 -14.21 -7.17
CA ASN A 142 17.79 -13.48 -6.78
C ASN A 142 18.11 -13.68 -5.30
N PHE A 143 17.07 -13.67 -4.44
CA PHE A 143 17.23 -13.93 -3.01
C PHE A 143 17.81 -15.33 -2.76
N ASP A 144 17.24 -16.37 -3.36
CA ASP A 144 17.71 -17.73 -3.21
C ASP A 144 19.15 -17.89 -3.69
N ARG A 145 19.50 -17.25 -4.81
CA ARG A 145 20.88 -17.23 -5.34
C ARG A 145 21.87 -16.56 -4.40
N LEU A 146 21.51 -15.40 -3.85
CA LEU A 146 22.37 -14.68 -2.92
C LEU A 146 22.54 -15.46 -1.63
N ARG A 147 21.43 -16.01 -1.09
CA ARG A 147 21.47 -16.81 0.13
C ARG A 147 22.41 -18.01 -0.02
N ALA A 148 22.27 -18.79 -1.10
CA ALA A 148 23.12 -19.93 -1.37
C ALA A 148 24.60 -19.53 -1.53
N ALA A 149 24.88 -18.40 -2.20
CA ALA A 149 26.25 -17.93 -2.39
C ALA A 149 26.92 -17.45 -1.08
N LEU A 150 26.14 -17.07 -0.08
CA LEU A 150 26.63 -16.55 1.21
C LEU A 150 26.61 -17.61 2.33
N GLU A 151 26.15 -18.81 2.06
CA GLU A 151 26.13 -19.90 3.05
C GLU A 151 27.52 -20.21 3.63
N GLU A 152 28.56 -20.10 2.83
CA GLU A 152 29.96 -20.37 3.24
C GLU A 152 30.48 -19.38 4.29
N ILE A 153 29.84 -18.23 4.46
CA ILE A 153 30.27 -17.20 5.43
C ILE A 153 29.26 -17.01 6.57
N GLN A 154 28.39 -17.98 6.81
CA GLN A 154 27.42 -17.92 7.93
C GLN A 154 28.07 -17.91 9.33
N ASP A 155 29.33 -18.26 9.43
CA ASP A 155 30.14 -18.06 10.65
C ASP A 155 30.29 -16.57 11.00
N LYS A 156 30.31 -15.67 10.00
CA LYS A 156 30.52 -14.22 10.12
C LYS A 156 29.25 -13.38 10.02
N VAL A 157 28.21 -13.92 9.38
CA VAL A 157 26.97 -13.16 9.10
C VAL A 157 25.73 -13.96 9.49
N ILE A 158 24.63 -13.25 9.74
CA ILE A 158 23.29 -13.80 9.85
C ILE A 158 22.59 -13.47 8.54
N LEU A 159 22.15 -14.51 7.84
CA LEU A 159 21.40 -14.37 6.59
C LEU A 159 19.90 -14.25 6.88
N PRO A 160 19.15 -13.51 6.06
CA PRO A 160 17.72 -13.37 6.23
C PRO A 160 16.98 -14.67 5.92
N GLU A 161 15.93 -14.93 6.68
CA GLU A 161 15.01 -16.03 6.49
C GLU A 161 13.56 -15.55 6.47
N PRO A 162 12.69 -16.17 5.66
CA PRO A 162 11.28 -15.84 5.70
C PRO A 162 10.67 -16.30 7.04
N CYS A 163 9.70 -15.56 7.55
CA CYS A 163 8.87 -16.04 8.66
C CYS A 163 8.07 -17.27 8.24
N GLU A 164 7.81 -18.17 9.19
CA GLU A 164 6.96 -19.32 8.95
C GLU A 164 5.61 -18.92 8.35
N GLY A 165 5.14 -19.65 7.34
CA GLY A 165 3.91 -19.35 6.62
C GLY A 165 4.00 -18.20 5.61
N SER A 166 5.15 -17.51 5.52
CA SER A 166 5.33 -16.40 4.56
C SER A 166 6.01 -16.85 3.27
N ARG A 167 5.66 -16.17 2.17
CA ARG A 167 6.33 -16.26 0.87
C ARG A 167 6.64 -14.86 0.36
N PRO A 168 7.75 -14.26 0.80
CA PRO A 168 8.08 -12.87 0.50
C PRO A 168 8.32 -12.61 -1.00
N SER A 169 7.98 -11.38 -1.41
CA SER A 169 8.52 -10.73 -2.59
C SER A 169 9.61 -9.77 -2.10
N TRP A 170 10.82 -10.28 -1.96
CA TRP A 170 11.90 -9.59 -1.25
C TRP A 170 12.18 -8.20 -1.79
N PHE A 171 12.15 -7.18 -0.92
CA PHE A 171 12.56 -5.83 -1.27
C PHE A 171 14.07 -5.72 -1.38
N GLY A 172 14.79 -6.27 -0.42
CA GLY A 172 16.23 -6.30 -0.35
C GLY A 172 16.76 -7.58 0.27
N PHE A 173 18.08 -7.70 0.31
CA PHE A 173 18.79 -8.80 0.97
C PHE A 173 19.54 -8.23 2.18
N LEU A 174 18.95 -8.36 3.37
CA LEU A 174 19.52 -7.85 4.61
C LEU A 174 20.59 -8.81 5.14
N ILE A 175 21.79 -8.29 5.36
CA ILE A 175 22.89 -9.04 6.00
C ILE A 175 23.20 -8.40 7.35
N THR A 176 23.17 -9.19 8.41
CA THR A 176 23.60 -8.75 9.73
C THR A 176 24.97 -9.34 10.03
N VAL A 177 25.96 -8.49 10.27
CA VAL A 177 27.32 -8.91 10.63
C VAL A 177 27.32 -9.33 12.10
N LYS A 178 27.87 -10.52 12.40
CA LYS A 178 27.99 -11.02 13.77
C LYS A 178 29.03 -10.24 14.56
N GLU A 179 28.84 -10.21 15.87
CA GLU A 179 29.79 -9.59 16.80
C GLU A 179 31.19 -10.17 16.65
N GLY A 180 32.22 -9.33 16.72
CA GLY A 180 33.63 -9.71 16.56
C GLY A 180 34.07 -9.84 15.08
N THR A 181 33.19 -9.63 14.10
CA THR A 181 33.58 -9.59 12.69
C THR A 181 33.88 -8.16 12.27
N ASP A 182 35.06 -7.94 11.67
CA ASP A 182 35.38 -6.63 11.08
C ASP A 182 34.49 -6.37 9.86
N ARG A 183 33.87 -5.21 9.85
CA ARG A 183 32.98 -4.79 8.77
C ARG A 183 33.70 -4.06 7.62
N ASN A 184 34.94 -3.58 7.86
CA ASN A 184 35.71 -2.80 6.91
C ASN A 184 36.62 -3.68 6.01
#